data_50da9121fa2be25beff82c6ebaac3e39
#
_entry.id   50da9121fa2be25beff82c6ebaac3e39
#
_cell.length_a   1.000
_cell.length_b   1.000
_cell.length_c   1.000
_cell.angle_alpha   90.00
_cell.angle_beta   90.00
_cell.angle_gamma   90.00
#
_symmetry.space_group_name_H-M   'P 1'
#
loop_
_entity.id
_entity.type
_entity.pdbx_description
1 polymer ?
#
loop_
_entity_poly.entity_id
_entity_poly.type
_entity_poly.pdbx_seq_one_letter_code
_entity_poly.pdbx_strand_id
1 'polypeptide(L)'
;MMKRNNLIDTLRGFAIVNMVIYHLLFDLVYMENFKIEWFEKTPGMIWERFICISFILISGYCFNLSRNHKKHTITLFIVAMILSVVTYFFANEFFIVFGIIHLLCLASFITIFVDKLTLNKKILCVLSFVMFILTYKISAHPMDISTNLFSFVGFYNDKFYSGDYFPLLPWYFMYLVGYCAGDFLDIKLNVRENVLSKMGKKSLMIYLIHQPIIMIIVQIVKFLGGI
;
A
#
# COMPACT_ATOMS: atom_id res chain seq x y z
N MET A 1 5.56 -12.05 26.70
CA MET A 1 5.82 -11.56 25.34
C MET A 1 4.92 -12.31 24.37
N MET A 2 3.99 -11.64 23.68
CA MET A 2 3.29 -12.32 22.59
C MET A 2 4.32 -12.72 21.52
N LYS A 3 4.35 -14.00 21.18
CA LYS A 3 5.27 -14.54 20.16
C LYS A 3 4.89 -13.90 18.83
N ARG A 4 5.85 -13.28 18.14
CA ARG A 4 5.63 -12.66 16.84
C ARG A 4 5.11 -13.73 15.85
N ASN A 5 4.10 -13.38 15.06
CA ASN A 5 3.47 -14.32 14.14
C ASN A 5 4.23 -14.37 12.81
N ASN A 6 5.03 -15.44 12.62
CA ASN A 6 5.81 -15.62 11.40
C ASN A 6 4.95 -15.81 10.15
N LEU A 7 3.69 -16.27 10.25
CA LEU A 7 2.82 -16.37 9.09
C LEU A 7 2.45 -15.00 8.54
N ILE A 8 2.08 -14.06 9.41
CA ILE A 8 1.78 -12.69 9.00
C ILE A 8 3.01 -12.01 8.38
N ASP A 9 4.19 -12.23 8.99
CA ASP A 9 5.43 -11.73 8.40
C ASP A 9 5.73 -12.41 7.04
N THR A 10 5.41 -13.70 6.85
CA THR A 10 5.55 -14.40 5.57
C THR A 10 4.61 -13.84 4.51
N LEU A 11 3.33 -13.61 4.85
CA LEU A 11 2.35 -13.01 3.93
C LEU A 11 2.78 -11.59 3.53
N ARG A 12 3.29 -10.81 4.49
CA ARG A 12 3.83 -9.47 4.21
C ARG A 12 5.06 -9.53 3.32
N GLY A 13 5.95 -10.51 3.55
CA GLY A 13 7.12 -10.76 2.71
C GLY A 13 6.74 -11.19 1.31
N PHE A 14 5.71 -12.02 1.16
CA PHE A 14 5.18 -12.39 -0.16
C PHE A 14 4.63 -11.17 -0.90
N ALA A 15 3.84 -10.33 -0.23
CA ALA A 15 3.30 -9.11 -0.84
C ALA A 15 4.41 -8.13 -1.26
N ILE A 16 5.45 -7.92 -0.43
CA ILE A 16 6.55 -7.01 -0.76
C ILE A 16 7.40 -7.51 -1.94
N VAL A 17 7.63 -8.82 -2.05
CA VAL A 17 8.34 -9.41 -3.20
C VAL A 17 7.55 -9.20 -4.48
N ASN A 18 6.24 -9.47 -4.47
CA ASN A 18 5.37 -9.22 -5.62
C ASN A 18 5.38 -7.73 -6.02
N MET A 19 5.35 -6.82 -5.05
CA MET A 19 5.44 -5.38 -5.32
C MET A 19 6.75 -5.01 -6.00
N VAL A 20 7.89 -5.50 -5.51
CA VAL A 20 9.20 -5.19 -6.11
C VAL A 20 9.28 -5.71 -7.55
N ILE A 21 8.80 -6.95 -7.81
CA ILE A 21 8.79 -7.52 -9.16
C ILE A 21 7.84 -6.72 -10.06
N TYR A 22 6.66 -6.32 -9.54
CA TYR A 22 5.72 -5.51 -10.30
C TYR A 22 6.32 -4.16 -10.73
N HIS A 23 6.98 -3.44 -9.81
CA HIS A 23 7.62 -2.16 -10.12
C HIS A 23 8.80 -2.32 -11.09
N LEU A 24 9.57 -3.39 -11.00
CA LEU A 24 10.61 -3.69 -11.99
C LEU A 24 10.02 -3.85 -13.40
N LEU A 25 8.93 -4.63 -13.53
CA LEU A 25 8.26 -4.80 -14.82
C LEU A 25 7.59 -3.50 -15.29
N PHE A 26 7.04 -2.72 -14.36
CA PHE A 26 6.45 -1.42 -14.65
C PHE A 26 7.50 -0.47 -15.26
N ASP A 27 8.66 -0.34 -14.65
CA ASP A 27 9.73 0.51 -15.15
C ASP A 27 10.25 0.01 -16.51
N LEU A 28 10.42 -1.30 -16.69
CA LEU A 28 10.82 -1.87 -17.98
C LEU A 28 9.80 -1.59 -19.09
N VAL A 29 8.51 -1.74 -18.82
CA VAL A 29 7.46 -1.56 -19.83
C VAL A 29 7.22 -0.08 -20.12
N TYR A 30 7.03 0.74 -19.09
CA TYR A 30 6.56 2.12 -19.27
C TYR A 30 7.68 3.16 -19.39
N MET A 31 8.87 2.85 -18.85
CA MET A 31 10.02 3.78 -18.93
C MET A 31 11.00 3.39 -20.04
N GLU A 32 11.20 2.07 -20.26
CA GLU A 32 12.15 1.58 -21.25
C GLU A 32 11.48 0.98 -22.51
N ASN A 33 10.15 1.07 -22.61
CA ASN A 33 9.35 0.61 -23.77
C ASN A 33 9.49 -0.89 -24.09
N PHE A 34 9.80 -1.75 -23.11
CA PHE A 34 9.75 -3.20 -23.31
C PHE A 34 8.32 -3.67 -23.54
N LYS A 35 8.10 -4.46 -24.58
CA LYS A 35 6.76 -5.00 -24.90
C LYS A 35 6.49 -6.26 -24.08
N ILE A 36 5.70 -6.14 -23.01
CA ILE A 36 5.22 -7.27 -22.23
C ILE A 36 3.68 -7.24 -22.25
N GLU A 37 3.11 -7.78 -23.36
CA GLU A 37 1.68 -7.65 -23.65
C GLU A 37 0.72 -8.03 -22.53
N TRP A 38 1.00 -9.07 -21.74
CA TRP A 38 0.11 -9.48 -20.66
C TRP A 38 0.13 -8.49 -19.49
N PHE A 39 1.26 -7.79 -19.29
CA PHE A 39 1.41 -6.82 -18.20
C PHE A 39 0.60 -5.54 -18.46
N GLU A 40 0.51 -5.11 -19.71
CA GLU A 40 -0.27 -3.94 -20.13
C GLU A 40 -1.78 -4.23 -20.22
N LYS A 41 -2.17 -5.51 -20.10
CA LYS A 41 -3.55 -5.98 -20.17
C LYS A 41 -4.12 -6.29 -18.79
N THR A 42 -5.35 -6.81 -18.77
CA THR A 42 -6.09 -7.21 -17.57
C THR A 42 -5.27 -8.02 -16.54
N PRO A 43 -4.40 -8.99 -16.91
CA PRO A 43 -3.63 -9.74 -15.92
C PRO A 43 -2.69 -8.86 -15.08
N GLY A 44 -2.00 -7.89 -15.70
CA GLY A 44 -1.14 -6.94 -14.99
C GLY A 44 -1.92 -6.07 -14.00
N MET A 45 -3.10 -5.58 -14.42
CA MET A 45 -4.01 -4.81 -13.56
C MET A 45 -4.52 -5.64 -12.37
N ILE A 46 -4.90 -6.90 -12.58
CA ILE A 46 -5.35 -7.79 -11.52
C ILE A 46 -4.21 -8.04 -10.51
N TRP A 47 -2.99 -8.23 -11.01
CA TRP A 47 -1.83 -8.44 -10.15
C TRP A 47 -1.52 -7.20 -9.30
N GLU A 48 -1.55 -6.01 -9.88
CA GLU A 48 -1.42 -4.75 -9.14
C GLU A 48 -2.46 -4.67 -8.00
N ARG A 49 -3.74 -4.88 -8.32
CA ARG A 49 -4.83 -4.83 -7.33
C ARG A 49 -4.65 -5.88 -6.23
N PHE A 50 -4.22 -7.08 -6.58
CA PHE A 50 -3.89 -8.13 -5.60
C PHE A 50 -2.80 -7.67 -4.62
N ILE A 51 -1.72 -7.06 -5.12
CA ILE A 51 -0.63 -6.53 -4.29
C ILE A 51 -1.18 -5.46 -3.34
N CYS A 52 -1.89 -4.47 -3.87
CA CYS A 52 -2.44 -3.34 -3.10
C CYS A 52 -3.40 -3.82 -2.00
N ILE A 53 -4.37 -4.66 -2.36
CA ILE A 53 -5.34 -5.23 -1.42
C ILE A 53 -4.63 -6.03 -0.33
N SER A 54 -3.64 -6.86 -0.70
CA SER A 54 -2.89 -7.68 0.25
C SER A 54 -2.16 -6.81 1.28
N PHE A 55 -1.45 -5.77 0.84
CA PHE A 55 -0.75 -4.84 1.73
C PHE A 55 -1.69 -4.13 2.70
N ILE A 56 -2.80 -3.61 2.20
CA ILE A 56 -3.75 -2.83 2.99
C ILE A 56 -4.45 -3.74 4.01
N LEU A 57 -4.91 -4.93 3.60
CA LEU A 57 -5.51 -5.92 4.50
C LEU A 57 -4.57 -6.36 5.60
N ILE A 58 -3.34 -6.74 5.26
CA ILE A 58 -2.33 -7.17 6.24
C ILE A 58 -2.01 -6.02 7.20
N SER A 59 -1.95 -4.78 6.72
CA SER A 59 -1.70 -3.61 7.57
C SER A 59 -2.84 -3.37 8.56
N GLY A 60 -4.09 -3.48 8.12
CA GLY A 60 -5.26 -3.42 8.99
C GLY A 60 -5.27 -4.54 10.04
N TYR A 61 -4.99 -5.78 9.64
CA TYR A 61 -4.85 -6.91 10.57
C TYR A 61 -3.76 -6.64 11.62
N CYS A 62 -2.62 -6.10 11.20
CA CYS A 62 -1.48 -5.82 12.08
C CYS A 62 -1.76 -4.70 13.08
N PHE A 63 -2.78 -3.87 12.86
CA PHE A 63 -3.21 -2.91 13.86
C PHE A 63 -3.52 -3.60 15.19
N ASN A 64 -4.26 -4.72 15.18
CA ASN A 64 -4.58 -5.49 16.39
C ASN A 64 -3.35 -6.09 17.09
N LEU A 65 -2.25 -6.29 16.38
CA LEU A 65 -1.00 -6.83 16.93
C LEU A 65 -0.08 -5.75 17.50
N SER A 66 -0.37 -4.49 17.24
CA SER A 66 0.45 -3.36 17.69
C SER A 66 0.17 -3.04 19.16
N ARG A 67 1.24 -2.84 19.94
CA ARG A 67 1.13 -2.40 21.34
C ARG A 67 1.12 -0.87 21.49
N ASN A 68 1.61 -0.16 20.51
CA ASN A 68 1.72 1.29 20.52
C ASN A 68 1.31 1.89 19.19
N HIS A 69 -0.01 2.00 19.00
CA HIS A 69 -0.60 2.56 17.78
C HIS A 69 -0.10 3.97 17.48
N LYS A 70 0.02 4.83 18.52
CA LYS A 70 0.50 6.20 18.34
C LYS A 70 1.92 6.24 17.76
N LYS A 71 2.85 5.46 18.33
CA LYS A 71 4.23 5.39 17.83
C LYS A 71 4.28 4.89 16.40
N HIS A 72 3.49 3.85 16.07
CA HIS A 72 3.40 3.31 14.73
C HIS A 72 2.89 4.34 13.73
N THR A 73 1.78 5.02 14.05
CA THR A 73 1.19 6.07 13.22
C THR A 73 2.16 7.24 13.00
N ILE A 74 2.85 7.70 14.06
CA ILE A 74 3.87 8.76 13.95
C ILE A 74 5.02 8.31 13.05
N THR A 75 5.48 7.06 13.17
CA THR A 75 6.54 6.54 12.28
C THR A 75 6.09 6.57 10.82
N LEU A 76 4.86 6.10 10.52
CA LEU A 76 4.30 6.16 9.16
C LEU A 76 4.16 7.60 8.67
N PHE A 77 3.75 8.53 9.52
CA PHE A 77 3.66 9.95 9.17
C PHE A 77 5.01 10.53 8.75
N ILE A 78 6.05 10.31 9.57
CA ILE A 78 7.40 10.78 9.26
C ILE A 78 7.88 10.20 7.93
N VAL A 79 7.69 8.90 7.72
CA VAL A 79 8.08 8.23 6.47
C VAL A 79 7.30 8.77 5.27
N ALA A 80 5.99 8.99 5.40
CA ALA A 80 5.16 9.56 4.36
C ALA A 80 5.65 10.96 3.96
N MET A 81 5.95 11.82 4.93
CA MET A 81 6.48 13.17 4.67
C MET A 81 7.85 13.13 4.00
N ILE A 82 8.74 12.24 4.46
CA ILE A 82 10.06 12.06 3.81
C ILE A 82 9.87 11.64 2.35
N LEU A 83 8.96 10.70 2.05
CA LEU A 83 8.68 10.28 0.68
C LEU A 83 8.20 11.43 -0.20
N SER A 84 7.24 12.24 0.27
CA SER A 84 6.76 13.40 -0.49
C SER A 84 7.89 14.41 -0.73
N VAL A 85 8.70 14.72 0.30
CA VAL A 85 9.81 15.66 0.16
C VAL A 85 10.87 15.12 -0.81
N VAL A 86 11.27 13.85 -0.65
CA VAL A 86 12.28 13.24 -1.53
C VAL A 86 11.80 13.18 -2.98
N THR A 87 10.56 12.74 -3.23
CA THR A 87 10.03 12.67 -4.59
C THR A 87 9.82 14.04 -5.21
N TYR A 88 9.45 15.05 -4.42
CA TYR A 88 9.33 16.44 -4.90
C TYR A 88 10.67 17.01 -5.40
N PHE A 89 11.76 16.79 -4.67
CA PHE A 89 13.06 17.40 -5.01
C PHE A 89 13.90 16.56 -5.98
N PHE A 90 13.80 15.24 -5.94
CA PHE A 90 14.70 14.35 -6.67
C PHE A 90 14.03 13.54 -7.77
N ALA A 91 12.69 13.46 -7.79
CA ALA A 91 11.91 12.67 -8.74
C ALA A 91 10.58 13.35 -9.04
N ASN A 92 10.60 14.61 -9.47
CA ASN A 92 9.39 15.45 -9.63
C ASN A 92 8.34 14.82 -10.57
N GLU A 93 8.78 14.08 -11.60
CA GLU A 93 7.90 13.32 -12.49
C GLU A 93 7.13 12.20 -11.76
N PHE A 94 7.63 11.76 -10.60
CA PHE A 94 7.04 10.73 -9.74
C PHE A 94 6.60 11.28 -8.39
N PHE A 95 6.34 12.59 -8.31
CA PHE A 95 5.96 13.23 -7.07
C PHE A 95 4.76 12.56 -6.41
N ILE A 96 4.92 12.15 -5.15
CA ILE A 96 3.91 11.46 -4.35
C ILE A 96 3.21 12.46 -3.44
N VAL A 97 1.96 12.78 -3.77
CA VAL A 97 1.10 13.65 -2.94
C VAL A 97 0.45 12.83 -1.82
N PHE A 98 -0.17 11.69 -2.17
CA PHE A 98 -0.88 10.84 -1.22
C PHE A 98 -0.79 9.36 -1.65
N GLY A 99 0.33 8.71 -1.33
CA GLY A 99 0.59 7.31 -1.66
C GLY A 99 0.16 6.34 -0.56
N ILE A 100 0.48 5.07 -0.75
CA ILE A 100 0.06 3.99 0.16
C ILE A 100 0.52 4.20 1.61
N ILE A 101 1.72 4.76 1.86
CA ILE A 101 2.18 5.04 3.25
C ILE A 101 1.36 6.17 3.89
N HIS A 102 0.95 7.19 3.12
CA HIS A 102 0.04 8.24 3.59
C HIS A 102 -1.32 7.65 3.97
N LEU A 103 -1.86 6.78 3.11
CA LEU A 103 -3.09 6.03 3.41
C LEU A 103 -2.94 5.23 4.71
N LEU A 104 -1.89 4.42 4.86
CA LEU A 104 -1.70 3.58 6.05
C LEU A 104 -1.53 4.40 7.32
N CYS A 105 -0.87 5.55 7.24
CA CYS A 105 -0.77 6.52 8.33
C CYS A 105 -2.15 7.03 8.75
N LEU A 106 -2.91 7.58 7.81
CA LEU A 106 -4.21 8.17 8.08
C LEU A 106 -5.24 7.11 8.49
N ALA A 107 -5.22 5.93 7.85
CA ALA A 107 -6.05 4.79 8.21
C ALA A 107 -5.78 4.32 9.65
N SER A 108 -4.50 4.17 10.03
CA SER A 108 -4.11 3.83 11.39
C SER A 108 -4.58 4.89 12.40
N PHE A 109 -4.42 6.17 12.06
CA PHE A 109 -4.86 7.28 12.90
C PHE A 109 -6.38 7.25 13.15
N ILE A 110 -7.18 7.13 12.10
CA ILE A 110 -8.65 7.06 12.20
C ILE A 110 -9.07 5.82 13.00
N THR A 111 -8.40 4.67 12.76
CA THR A 111 -8.75 3.41 13.43
C THR A 111 -8.48 3.45 14.94
N ILE A 112 -7.54 4.29 15.45
CA ILE A 112 -7.38 4.52 16.89
C ILE A 112 -8.68 5.03 17.53
N PHE A 113 -9.47 5.83 16.82
CA PHE A 113 -10.75 6.33 17.30
C PHE A 113 -11.87 5.32 17.11
N VAL A 114 -11.88 4.63 15.95
CA VAL A 114 -12.85 3.56 15.67
C VAL A 114 -12.76 2.43 16.68
N ASP A 115 -11.55 2.05 17.09
CA ASP A 115 -11.30 1.00 18.09
C ASP A 115 -11.92 1.32 19.48
N LYS A 116 -12.03 2.61 19.81
CA LYS A 116 -12.67 3.07 21.06
C LYS A 116 -14.21 2.99 21.04
N LEU A 117 -14.81 2.88 19.86
CA LEU A 117 -16.28 2.88 19.70
C LEU A 117 -16.94 1.53 20.04
N THR A 118 -16.16 0.52 20.42
CA THR A 118 -16.65 -0.83 20.80
C THR A 118 -17.68 -1.42 19.82
N LEU A 119 -17.52 -1.15 18.54
CA LEU A 119 -18.43 -1.61 17.49
C LEU A 119 -18.36 -3.12 17.30
N ASN A 120 -19.48 -3.71 16.92
CA ASN A 120 -19.50 -5.12 16.52
C ASN A 120 -18.65 -5.32 15.26
N LYS A 121 -17.48 -5.96 15.42
CA LYS A 121 -16.50 -6.13 14.34
C LYS A 121 -17.02 -6.96 13.16
N LYS A 122 -17.99 -7.88 13.38
CA LYS A 122 -18.62 -8.63 12.27
C LYS A 122 -19.42 -7.70 11.37
N ILE A 123 -20.26 -6.85 12.00
CA ILE A 123 -21.06 -5.86 11.27
C ILE A 123 -20.14 -4.85 10.60
N LEU A 124 -19.15 -4.34 11.30
CA LEU A 124 -18.17 -3.39 10.74
C LEU A 124 -17.43 -3.99 9.54
N CYS A 125 -17.03 -5.27 9.59
CA CYS A 125 -16.37 -5.96 8.50
C CYS A 125 -17.24 -6.00 7.23
N VAL A 126 -18.49 -6.46 7.38
CA VAL A 126 -19.44 -6.55 6.25
C VAL A 126 -19.73 -5.17 5.67
N LEU A 127 -20.03 -4.19 6.53
CA LEU A 127 -20.27 -2.81 6.09
C LEU A 127 -19.06 -2.22 5.37
N SER A 128 -17.85 -2.43 5.90
CA SER A 128 -16.63 -1.95 5.27
C SER A 128 -16.42 -2.60 3.90
N PHE A 129 -16.65 -3.90 3.77
CA PHE A 129 -16.53 -4.57 2.48
C PHE A 129 -17.56 -4.05 1.46
N VAL A 130 -18.80 -3.86 1.86
CA VAL A 130 -19.84 -3.26 1.01
C VAL A 130 -19.46 -1.83 0.61
N MET A 131 -18.99 -1.01 1.55
CA MET A 131 -18.55 0.36 1.28
C MET A 131 -17.34 0.42 0.37
N PHE A 132 -16.40 -0.53 0.48
CA PHE A 132 -15.30 -0.66 -0.47
C PHE A 132 -15.81 -0.82 -1.90
N ILE A 133 -16.78 -1.72 -2.13
CA ILE A 133 -17.35 -1.96 -3.45
C ILE A 133 -18.10 -0.71 -3.95
N LEU A 134 -18.94 -0.10 -3.11
CA LEU A 134 -19.75 1.05 -3.49
C LEU A 134 -18.91 2.29 -3.82
N THR A 135 -17.80 2.49 -3.11
CA THR A 135 -16.93 3.67 -3.28
C THR A 135 -15.77 3.44 -4.25
N TYR A 136 -15.61 2.23 -4.78
CA TYR A 136 -14.48 1.85 -5.64
C TYR A 136 -14.33 2.74 -6.88
N LYS A 137 -15.44 3.20 -7.45
CA LYS A 137 -15.43 4.06 -8.63
C LYS A 137 -15.21 5.55 -8.33
N ILE A 138 -15.31 5.98 -7.08
CA ILE A 138 -15.22 7.41 -6.71
C ILE A 138 -13.84 7.97 -7.06
N SER A 139 -12.78 7.27 -6.69
CA SER A 139 -11.41 7.69 -6.96
C SER A 139 -10.84 7.19 -8.29
N ALA A 140 -11.65 6.54 -9.11
CA ALA A 140 -11.20 6.00 -10.40
C ALA A 140 -11.17 7.04 -11.51
N HIS A 141 -11.92 8.14 -11.35
CA HIS A 141 -12.04 9.17 -12.37
C HIS A 141 -11.98 10.57 -11.77
N PRO A 142 -11.35 11.54 -12.46
CA PRO A 142 -11.37 12.93 -12.04
C PRO A 142 -12.80 13.48 -12.06
N MET A 143 -13.03 14.48 -11.22
CA MET A 143 -14.32 15.17 -11.06
C MET A 143 -14.19 16.62 -11.52
N ASP A 144 -15.31 17.21 -11.92
CA ASP A 144 -15.37 18.63 -12.25
C ASP A 144 -15.42 19.47 -10.96
N ILE A 145 -14.25 19.67 -10.36
CA ILE A 145 -14.05 20.43 -9.13
C ILE A 145 -12.90 21.41 -9.29
N SER A 146 -13.00 22.56 -8.64
CA SER A 146 -12.01 23.63 -8.75
C SER A 146 -10.71 23.42 -7.97
N THR A 147 -10.69 22.47 -7.03
CA THR A 147 -9.56 22.28 -6.11
C THR A 147 -9.24 20.80 -5.88
N ASN A 148 -7.96 20.51 -5.68
CA ASN A 148 -7.47 19.17 -5.31
C ASN A 148 -7.27 18.99 -3.78
N LEU A 149 -7.81 19.89 -2.96
CA LEU A 149 -7.66 19.84 -1.50
C LEU A 149 -8.18 18.52 -0.90
N PHE A 150 -9.23 17.93 -1.51
CA PHE A 150 -9.84 16.67 -1.08
C PHE A 150 -9.31 15.43 -1.81
N SER A 151 -8.18 15.55 -2.52
CA SER A 151 -7.55 14.41 -3.20
C SER A 151 -7.22 13.25 -2.24
N PHE A 152 -6.83 13.53 -1.00
CA PHE A 152 -6.58 12.50 0.01
C PHE A 152 -7.83 11.65 0.36
N VAL A 153 -9.04 12.18 0.13
CA VAL A 153 -10.29 11.43 0.27
C VAL A 153 -10.60 10.60 -0.98
N GLY A 154 -10.26 11.11 -2.16
CA GLY A 154 -10.56 10.51 -3.45
C GLY A 154 -11.22 11.48 -4.44
N PHE A 155 -11.37 12.76 -4.08
CA PHE A 155 -11.98 13.79 -4.90
C PHE A 155 -10.88 14.69 -5.50
N TYR A 156 -10.68 14.62 -6.81
CA TYR A 156 -9.63 15.36 -7.52
C TYR A 156 -10.09 15.73 -8.93
N ASN A 157 -9.46 16.74 -9.52
CA ASN A 157 -9.73 17.17 -10.89
C ASN A 157 -8.70 16.58 -11.88
N ASP A 158 -8.88 16.87 -13.17
CA ASP A 158 -8.07 16.40 -14.29
C ASP A 158 -6.58 16.85 -14.25
N LYS A 159 -6.27 17.89 -13.46
CA LYS A 159 -4.90 18.40 -13.28
C LYS A 159 -4.14 17.74 -12.14
N PHE A 160 -4.82 16.88 -11.36
CA PHE A 160 -4.19 16.18 -10.26
C PHE A 160 -3.29 15.06 -10.77
N TYR A 161 -2.07 15.03 -10.24
CA TYR A 161 -1.13 13.94 -10.48
C TYR A 161 -0.45 13.51 -9.19
N SER A 162 -0.23 12.22 -9.03
CA SER A 162 0.58 11.63 -7.97
C SER A 162 1.18 10.32 -8.49
N GLY A 163 2.49 10.15 -8.38
CA GLY A 163 3.21 8.96 -8.84
C GLY A 163 2.82 7.67 -8.09
N ASP A 164 2.28 7.82 -6.89
CA ASP A 164 1.63 6.78 -6.11
C ASP A 164 0.36 7.40 -5.52
N TYR A 165 -0.82 6.82 -5.79
CA TYR A 165 -2.08 7.41 -5.36
C TYR A 165 -3.01 6.39 -4.72
N PHE A 166 -3.20 6.54 -3.40
CA PHE A 166 -4.06 5.69 -2.59
C PHE A 166 -4.94 6.54 -1.66
N PRO A 167 -6.05 7.11 -2.17
CA PRO A 167 -6.95 7.92 -1.34
C PRO A 167 -7.68 7.08 -0.29
N LEU A 168 -8.29 7.74 0.71
CA LEU A 168 -9.09 7.07 1.73
C LEU A 168 -10.21 6.22 1.12
N LEU A 169 -10.96 6.77 0.16
CA LEU A 169 -11.98 6.04 -0.57
C LEU A 169 -11.39 5.41 -1.84
N PRO A 170 -11.52 4.11 -2.04
CA PRO A 170 -12.20 3.11 -1.20
C PRO A 170 -11.28 2.43 -0.16
N TRP A 171 -9.99 2.73 -0.14
CA TRP A 171 -8.93 1.91 0.45
C TRP A 171 -8.98 1.82 1.97
N TYR A 172 -9.51 2.83 2.67
CA TYR A 172 -9.71 2.77 4.11
C TYR A 172 -10.69 1.67 4.52
N PHE A 173 -11.71 1.42 3.73
CA PHE A 173 -12.66 0.34 3.99
C PHE A 173 -11.99 -1.03 3.88
N MET A 174 -11.07 -1.22 2.93
CA MET A 174 -10.27 -2.45 2.84
C MET A 174 -9.34 -2.62 4.05
N TYR A 175 -8.75 -1.52 4.55
CA TYR A 175 -7.98 -1.51 5.79
C TYR A 175 -8.84 -1.94 7.00
N LEU A 176 -10.09 -1.43 7.10
CA LEU A 176 -11.03 -1.82 8.15
C LEU A 176 -11.43 -3.31 8.06
N VAL A 177 -11.58 -3.86 6.86
CA VAL A 177 -11.79 -5.32 6.69
C VAL A 177 -10.63 -6.09 7.31
N GLY A 178 -9.39 -5.69 7.04
CA GLY A 178 -8.20 -6.28 7.66
C GLY A 178 -8.19 -6.12 9.19
N TYR A 179 -8.52 -4.95 9.70
CA TYR A 179 -8.64 -4.68 11.12
C TYR A 179 -9.67 -5.59 11.81
N CYS A 180 -10.85 -5.73 11.20
CA CYS A 180 -11.89 -6.61 11.73
C CYS A 180 -11.49 -8.10 11.68
N ALA A 181 -10.78 -8.51 10.63
CA ALA A 181 -10.29 -9.88 10.48
C ALA A 181 -9.38 -10.32 11.64
N GLY A 182 -8.71 -9.38 12.29
CA GLY A 182 -7.89 -9.65 13.48
C GLY A 182 -8.64 -10.27 14.66
N ASP A 183 -9.96 -10.08 14.74
CA ASP A 183 -10.81 -10.64 15.80
C ASP A 183 -11.35 -12.05 15.47
N PHE A 184 -11.45 -12.38 14.18
CA PHE A 184 -12.05 -13.65 13.74
C PHE A 184 -11.01 -14.68 13.33
N LEU A 185 -9.92 -14.20 12.75
CA LEU A 185 -8.85 -15.05 12.26
C LEU A 185 -7.75 -15.12 13.32
N ASP A 186 -7.94 -16.03 14.29
CA ASP A 186 -6.86 -16.39 15.21
C ASP A 186 -5.80 -17.18 14.43
N ILE A 187 -4.97 -16.45 13.68
CA ILE A 187 -3.95 -17.05 12.82
C ILE A 187 -2.80 -17.53 13.71
N LYS A 188 -3.02 -18.66 14.39
CA LYS A 188 -2.02 -19.32 15.26
C LYS A 188 -1.17 -20.36 14.54
N LEU A 189 -1.14 -20.36 13.21
CA LEU A 189 -0.28 -21.29 12.49
C LEU A 189 1.19 -21.05 12.85
N ASN A 190 1.78 -22.06 13.46
CA ASN A 190 3.17 -22.00 13.93
C ASN A 190 4.12 -22.24 12.74
N VAL A 191 4.19 -21.26 11.85
CA VAL A 191 5.09 -21.28 10.69
C VAL A 191 6.51 -20.99 11.19
N ARG A 192 7.47 -21.83 10.78
CA ARG A 192 8.89 -21.59 11.05
C ARG A 192 9.33 -20.31 10.33
N GLU A 193 10.31 -19.63 10.91
CA GLU A 193 10.92 -18.49 10.26
C GLU A 193 11.52 -18.91 8.90
N ASN A 194 11.20 -18.17 7.84
CA ASN A 194 11.65 -18.40 6.48
C ASN A 194 12.13 -17.10 5.84
N VAL A 195 12.64 -17.16 4.62
CA VAL A 195 13.17 -15.99 3.91
C VAL A 195 12.10 -14.91 3.76
N LEU A 196 10.86 -15.28 3.36
CA LEU A 196 9.76 -14.33 3.21
C LEU A 196 9.40 -13.66 4.54
N SER A 197 9.38 -14.42 5.66
CA SER A 197 9.11 -13.80 6.96
C SER A 197 10.19 -12.80 7.38
N LYS A 198 11.46 -13.06 7.04
CA LYS A 198 12.55 -12.09 7.27
C LYS A 198 12.38 -10.82 6.44
N MET A 199 11.97 -10.95 5.17
CA MET A 199 11.63 -9.83 4.31
C MET A 199 10.42 -9.05 4.82
N GLY A 200 9.36 -9.75 5.24
CA GLY A 200 8.17 -9.15 5.82
C GLY A 200 8.45 -8.34 7.10
N LYS A 201 9.40 -8.78 7.92
CA LYS A 201 9.88 -8.01 9.09
C LYS A 201 10.50 -6.67 8.71
N LYS A 202 11.05 -6.56 7.51
CA LYS A 202 11.72 -5.37 6.97
C LYS A 202 10.92 -4.70 5.85
N SER A 203 9.63 -5.03 5.70
CA SER A 203 8.81 -4.59 4.56
C SER A 203 8.81 -3.08 4.34
N LEU A 204 8.74 -2.27 5.40
CA LEU A 204 8.79 -0.81 5.28
C LEU A 204 10.14 -0.33 4.71
N MET A 205 11.25 -0.92 5.16
CA MET A 205 12.57 -0.58 4.63
C MET A 205 12.71 -0.99 3.17
N ILE A 206 12.27 -2.21 2.81
CA ILE A 206 12.27 -2.69 1.43
C ILE A 206 11.40 -1.79 0.56
N TYR A 207 10.21 -1.40 1.05
CA TYR A 207 9.34 -0.44 0.36
C TYR A 207 10.04 0.90 0.08
N LEU A 208 10.84 1.42 1.01
CA LEU A 208 11.50 2.71 0.82
C LEU A 208 12.65 2.65 -0.20
N ILE A 209 13.36 1.54 -0.25
CA ILE A 209 14.58 1.44 -1.06
C ILE A 209 14.38 0.75 -2.41
N HIS A 210 13.21 0.10 -2.65
CA HIS A 210 13.03 -0.71 -3.87
C HIS A 210 13.12 0.12 -5.14
N GLN A 211 12.43 1.26 -5.21
CA GLN A 211 12.38 2.06 -6.43
C GLN A 211 13.75 2.66 -6.80
N PRO A 212 14.51 3.30 -5.90
CA PRO A 212 15.88 3.70 -6.21
C PRO A 212 16.77 2.55 -6.70
N ILE A 213 16.64 1.36 -6.10
CA ILE A 213 17.43 0.19 -6.51
C ILE A 213 17.01 -0.27 -7.91
N ILE A 214 15.71 -0.36 -8.20
CA ILE A 214 15.19 -0.75 -9.51
C ILE A 214 15.68 0.22 -10.57
N MET A 215 15.59 1.53 -10.35
CA MET A 215 16.07 2.54 -11.29
C MET A 215 17.57 2.37 -11.60
N ILE A 216 18.38 2.10 -10.59
CA ILE A 216 19.84 1.83 -10.80
C ILE A 216 20.02 0.57 -11.63
N ILE A 217 19.31 -0.51 -11.33
CA ILE A 217 19.40 -1.78 -12.07
C ILE A 217 19.00 -1.57 -13.53
N VAL A 218 17.90 -0.90 -13.79
CA VAL A 218 17.41 -0.62 -15.14
C VAL A 218 18.43 0.21 -15.93
N GLN A 219 19.03 1.24 -15.32
CA GLN A 219 20.09 2.03 -15.96
C GLN A 219 21.35 1.21 -16.28
N ILE A 220 21.76 0.32 -15.36
CA ILE A 220 22.90 -0.58 -15.61
C ILE A 220 22.60 -1.52 -16.78
N VAL A 221 21.44 -2.12 -16.81
CA VAL A 221 21.00 -3.01 -17.93
C VAL A 221 21.01 -2.27 -19.26
N LYS A 222 20.51 -1.04 -19.28
CA LYS A 222 20.53 -0.17 -20.46
C LYS A 222 21.95 0.13 -20.94
N PHE A 223 22.83 0.51 -20.00
CA PHE A 223 24.23 0.80 -20.32
C PHE A 223 24.98 -0.42 -20.89
N LEU A 224 24.76 -1.61 -20.31
CA LEU A 224 25.40 -2.86 -20.76
C LEU A 224 24.77 -3.45 -22.02
N GLY A 225 23.47 -3.22 -22.23
CA GLY A 225 22.72 -3.73 -23.39
C GLY A 225 22.89 -2.92 -24.66
N GLY A 226 23.49 -1.71 -24.58
CA GLY A 226 23.70 -0.84 -25.76
C GLY A 226 22.39 -0.30 -26.35
N ILE A 227 21.30 -0.24 -25.56
CA ILE A 227 19.97 0.25 -25.94
C ILE A 227 19.84 1.70 -25.51
#